data_ca1907445255f58717e3a25aa47d0731
#
_entry.id   ca1907445255f58717e3a25aa47d0731
#
_cell.length_a   1.000
_cell.length_b   1.000
_cell.length_c   1.000
_cell.angle_alpha   90.00
_cell.angle_beta   90.00
_cell.angle_gamma   90.00
#
_symmetry.space_group_name_H-M   'P 1'
#
loop_
_entity.id
_entity.type
_entity.pdbx_description
1 polymer ?
#
loop_
_entity_poly.entity_id
_entity_poly.type
_entity_poly.pdbx_seq_one_letter_code
_entity_poly.pdbx_strand_id
1 'polypeptide(L)'
;GMSLGALSPDAHETLAEAMNSMGARSNSGEGGEAKERYGTSKMSKIKQVASGRFGVTPEYLVNAEVLQIKIAQGAKPGEGGQLPGGKVNELIAKLRYSTPGITLISPPPHHDIYSIEDLAQLIFDLKQVNSKALVSVKLVSEPGVGTIAAGVAKAYADLITISGHDGGTGASPLSSIRYAGSPWELGLSEAHQALRASNLRHKVRLQADGGLKTGLDVVKAAILGAESFGFGTGPMIAMGCKYLRICHLNNCATGVATQRRDIIDHHYIGEKERVINYFSFIANEVQEILAKLGVPDLESIIGQTQYLKDITQDNPSTANINLSPILYSDKILSMAKFSLFHIELMSSLFSLKSKASPSLWNQTTVSSLLLYKSKM
;
A
#
# COMPACT_ATOMS: atom_id res chain seq x y z
N GLY A 1 4.73 -1.77 2.40
CA GLY A 1 6.12 -2.19 2.44
C GLY A 1 7.06 -1.03 2.69
N MET A 2 7.62 -0.96 3.89
CA MET A 2 8.59 0.07 4.26
C MET A 2 9.92 -0.63 4.55
N SER A 3 10.92 -0.43 3.70
CA SER A 3 12.15 -1.21 3.74
C SER A 3 13.08 -0.81 4.91
N LEU A 4 13.80 -1.79 5.42
CA LEU A 4 15.00 -1.53 6.20
C LEU A 4 16.02 -0.80 5.32
N GLY A 5 16.52 0.31 5.81
CA GLY A 5 17.29 1.29 5.05
C GLY A 5 16.48 2.56 4.77
N ALA A 6 15.23 2.47 4.35
CA ALA A 6 14.30 3.62 4.37
C ALA A 6 13.93 3.98 5.80
N LEU A 7 13.54 2.98 6.62
CA LEU A 7 13.39 3.11 8.07
C LEU A 7 14.70 2.73 8.78
N SER A 8 14.85 3.19 10.02
CA SER A 8 15.87 2.72 10.95
C SER A 8 15.63 1.24 11.29
N PRO A 9 16.68 0.49 11.70
CA PRO A 9 16.51 -0.88 12.20
C PRO A 9 15.50 -0.93 13.34
N ASP A 10 15.61 -0.03 14.30
CA ASP A 10 14.76 0.05 15.49
C ASP A 10 13.28 0.22 15.12
N ALA A 11 12.96 1.14 14.22
CA ALA A 11 11.59 1.35 13.76
C ALA A 11 11.05 0.16 12.98
N HIS A 12 11.87 -0.47 12.15
CA HIS A 12 11.47 -1.63 11.36
C HIS A 12 11.19 -2.86 12.24
N GLU A 13 11.99 -3.06 13.29
CA GLU A 13 11.80 -4.14 14.26
C GLU A 13 10.58 -3.90 15.14
N THR A 14 10.40 -2.67 15.66
CA THR A 14 9.22 -2.28 16.45
C THR A 14 7.92 -2.56 15.71
N LEU A 15 7.86 -2.24 14.41
CA LEU A 15 6.69 -2.57 13.58
C LEU A 15 6.46 -4.08 13.48
N ALA A 16 7.51 -4.86 13.26
CA ALA A 16 7.38 -6.31 13.14
C ALA A 16 6.90 -6.94 14.45
N GLU A 17 7.48 -6.53 15.59
CA GLU A 17 7.05 -7.01 16.91
C GLU A 17 5.59 -6.67 17.21
N ALA A 18 5.18 -5.43 16.97
CA ALA A 18 3.80 -5.01 17.18
C ALA A 18 2.81 -5.85 16.35
N MET A 19 3.08 -5.99 15.05
CA MET A 19 2.21 -6.74 14.15
C MET A 19 2.17 -8.24 14.50
N ASN A 20 3.31 -8.84 14.85
CA ASN A 20 3.37 -10.23 15.26
C ASN A 20 2.62 -10.48 16.57
N SER A 21 2.70 -9.54 17.55
CA SER A 21 1.97 -9.63 18.82
C SER A 21 0.46 -9.61 18.64
N MET A 22 -0.03 -8.96 17.59
CA MET A 22 -1.46 -8.89 17.26
C MET A 22 -1.94 -10.02 16.31
N GLY A 23 -1.07 -10.94 15.92
CA GLY A 23 -1.40 -11.94 14.91
C GLY A 23 -1.49 -11.39 13.47
N ALA A 24 -1.09 -10.14 13.27
CA ALA A 24 -1.06 -9.48 11.98
C ALA A 24 0.31 -9.62 11.28
N ARG A 25 0.54 -8.91 10.18
CA ARG A 25 1.75 -9.05 9.38
C ARG A 25 2.41 -7.71 9.11
N SER A 26 3.72 -7.62 9.32
CA SER A 26 4.57 -6.54 8.80
C SER A 26 5.18 -6.95 7.46
N ASN A 27 5.49 -5.94 6.63
CA ASN A 27 6.11 -6.11 5.33
C ASN A 27 7.56 -5.63 5.37
N SER A 28 8.51 -6.49 5.00
CA SER A 28 9.94 -6.16 4.98
C SER A 28 10.31 -4.98 4.07
N GLY A 29 9.45 -4.67 3.08
CA GLY A 29 9.84 -3.82 1.96
C GLY A 29 10.93 -4.46 1.10
N GLU A 30 11.46 -3.71 0.14
CA GLU A 30 12.42 -4.19 -0.87
C GLU A 30 13.89 -4.23 -0.41
N GLY A 31 14.15 -4.32 0.87
CA GLY A 31 15.51 -4.18 1.41
C GLY A 31 16.14 -5.46 1.93
N GLY A 32 15.48 -6.60 1.80
CA GLY A 32 15.87 -7.80 2.50
C GLY A 32 15.58 -7.73 4.01
N GLU A 33 16.04 -8.71 4.75
CA GLU A 33 15.91 -8.77 6.19
C GLU A 33 17.10 -9.52 6.80
N ALA A 34 17.57 -9.09 7.96
CA ALA A 34 18.68 -9.72 8.66
C ALA A 34 18.31 -11.14 9.11
N LYS A 35 19.22 -12.10 8.91
CA LYS A 35 19.00 -13.52 9.21
C LYS A 35 18.69 -13.76 10.70
N GLU A 36 19.28 -12.97 11.57
CA GLU A 36 19.11 -13.03 13.02
C GLU A 36 17.67 -12.75 13.45
N ARG A 37 16.86 -12.19 12.58
CA ARG A 37 15.43 -11.93 12.81
C ARG A 37 14.53 -13.13 12.49
N TYR A 38 15.02 -14.08 11.68
CA TYR A 38 14.19 -15.23 11.27
C TYR A 38 13.81 -16.09 12.46
N GLY A 39 12.54 -16.47 12.53
CA GLY A 39 11.98 -17.24 13.64
C GLY A 39 11.77 -16.46 14.95
N THR A 40 12.05 -15.14 14.97
CA THR A 40 11.84 -14.29 16.15
C THR A 40 10.58 -13.43 16.01
N SER A 41 10.17 -12.78 17.12
CA SER A 41 9.07 -11.79 17.11
C SER A 41 9.32 -10.58 16.21
N LYS A 42 10.57 -10.35 15.83
CA LYS A 42 11.02 -9.22 14.99
C LYS A 42 10.98 -9.55 13.49
N MET A 43 10.65 -10.77 13.10
CA MET A 43 10.59 -11.17 11.70
C MET A 43 9.39 -10.55 10.96
N SER A 44 9.63 -9.98 9.80
CA SER A 44 8.56 -9.56 8.89
C SER A 44 7.97 -10.76 8.17
N LYS A 45 6.67 -11.00 8.32
CA LYS A 45 5.96 -12.15 7.72
C LYS A 45 5.68 -11.98 6.23
N ILE A 46 5.57 -10.74 5.75
CA ILE A 46 5.49 -10.43 4.32
C ILE A 46 6.89 -10.05 3.83
N LYS A 47 7.40 -10.79 2.85
CA LYS A 47 8.71 -10.53 2.24
C LYS A 47 8.55 -10.04 0.81
N GLN A 48 9.02 -8.82 0.55
CA GLN A 48 8.84 -8.17 -0.73
C GLN A 48 9.97 -8.52 -1.70
N VAL A 49 9.60 -8.80 -2.95
CA VAL A 49 10.49 -9.04 -4.09
C VAL A 49 10.22 -7.95 -5.11
N ALA A 50 11.15 -7.01 -5.24
CA ALA A 50 11.09 -5.92 -6.21
C ALA A 50 12.10 -6.14 -7.34
N SER A 51 12.03 -5.33 -8.38
CA SER A 51 12.91 -5.40 -9.55
C SER A 51 14.41 -5.43 -9.20
N GLY A 52 14.84 -4.62 -8.23
CA GLY A 52 16.24 -4.59 -7.77
C GLY A 52 16.68 -5.82 -6.98
N ARG A 53 15.76 -6.69 -6.54
CA ARG A 53 16.01 -7.94 -5.79
C ARG A 53 16.98 -7.79 -4.61
N PHE A 54 17.04 -6.62 -3.99
CA PHE A 54 17.94 -6.37 -2.87
C PHE A 54 17.67 -7.29 -1.68
N GLY A 55 18.65 -8.08 -1.30
CA GLY A 55 18.57 -9.01 -0.16
C GLY A 55 17.64 -10.21 -0.38
N VAL A 56 17.21 -10.47 -1.61
CA VAL A 56 16.40 -11.65 -1.94
C VAL A 56 17.27 -12.88 -2.07
N THR A 57 17.16 -13.78 -1.09
CA THR A 57 17.87 -15.07 -1.06
C THR A 57 16.87 -16.21 -0.87
N PRO A 58 17.22 -17.45 -1.16
CA PRO A 58 16.37 -18.60 -0.83
C PRO A 58 15.99 -18.63 0.64
N GLU A 59 16.92 -18.33 1.56
CA GLU A 59 16.66 -18.27 2.99
C GLU A 59 15.64 -17.17 3.36
N TYR A 60 15.72 -16.00 2.72
CA TYR A 60 14.73 -14.94 2.87
C TYR A 60 13.34 -15.40 2.42
N LEU A 61 13.25 -16.08 1.28
CA LEU A 61 11.97 -16.51 0.68
C LEU A 61 11.28 -17.61 1.50
N VAL A 62 12.02 -18.61 2.01
CA VAL A 62 11.43 -19.72 2.78
C VAL A 62 10.91 -19.28 4.16
N ASN A 63 11.37 -18.15 4.68
CA ASN A 63 10.92 -17.56 5.94
C ASN A 63 9.73 -16.59 5.77
N ALA A 64 9.03 -16.61 4.65
CA ALA A 64 7.85 -15.78 4.42
C ALA A 64 6.54 -16.54 4.65
N GLU A 65 5.54 -15.86 5.23
CA GLU A 65 4.13 -16.27 5.14
C GLU A 65 3.49 -15.75 3.85
N VAL A 66 3.94 -14.57 3.38
CA VAL A 66 3.51 -13.98 2.12
C VAL A 66 4.73 -13.48 1.35
N LEU A 67 4.86 -13.88 0.09
CA LEU A 67 5.83 -13.34 -0.86
C LEU A 67 5.13 -12.28 -1.71
N GLN A 68 5.61 -11.04 -1.66
CA GLN A 68 4.99 -9.95 -2.39
C GLN A 68 5.84 -9.47 -3.55
N ILE A 69 5.40 -9.73 -4.78
CA ILE A 69 6.00 -9.17 -5.99
C ILE A 69 5.58 -7.70 -6.09
N LYS A 70 6.55 -6.79 -6.11
CA LYS A 70 6.31 -5.36 -6.27
C LYS A 70 6.52 -4.94 -7.71
N ILE A 71 5.44 -4.62 -8.42
CA ILE A 71 5.52 -4.10 -9.79
C ILE A 71 5.98 -2.64 -9.78
N ALA A 72 5.33 -1.81 -8.97
CA ALA A 72 5.66 -0.39 -8.81
C ALA A 72 5.21 0.14 -7.43
N GLN A 73 5.32 1.45 -7.19
CA GLN A 73 4.86 2.12 -5.96
C GLN A 73 3.84 3.20 -6.29
N GLY A 74 2.77 3.30 -5.49
CA GLY A 74 1.65 4.20 -5.72
C GLY A 74 2.01 5.68 -5.78
N ALA A 75 2.96 6.13 -4.98
CA ALA A 75 3.35 7.54 -4.94
C ALA A 75 4.09 8.02 -6.19
N LYS A 76 4.79 7.12 -6.87
CA LYS A 76 5.63 7.45 -8.04
C LYS A 76 5.74 6.28 -9.00
N PRO A 77 4.67 5.96 -9.72
CA PRO A 77 4.58 4.76 -10.55
C PRO A 77 5.71 4.63 -11.57
N GLY A 78 6.09 5.72 -12.21
CA GLY A 78 7.10 5.77 -13.27
C GLY A 78 8.56 5.96 -12.82
N GLU A 79 8.83 6.15 -11.51
CA GLU A 79 10.19 6.48 -11.02
C GLU A 79 10.90 5.31 -10.30
N GLY A 80 10.15 4.35 -9.78
CA GLY A 80 10.67 3.19 -9.06
C GLY A 80 11.13 3.45 -7.63
N GLY A 81 11.67 2.40 -6.99
CA GLY A 81 12.24 2.44 -5.66
C GLY A 81 13.64 3.05 -5.69
N GLN A 82 13.94 3.88 -4.68
CA GLN A 82 15.25 4.50 -4.53
C GLN A 82 15.66 4.52 -3.06
N LEU A 83 16.91 4.21 -2.78
CA LEU A 83 17.55 4.44 -1.49
C LEU A 83 18.79 5.32 -1.70
N PRO A 84 18.81 6.55 -1.17
CA PRO A 84 19.97 7.45 -1.30
C PRO A 84 21.24 6.84 -0.70
N GLY A 85 22.39 7.06 -1.33
CA GLY A 85 23.69 6.52 -0.90
C GLY A 85 24.05 6.85 0.55
N GLY A 86 23.66 8.04 1.06
CA GLY A 86 23.85 8.41 2.47
C GLY A 86 23.11 7.53 3.48
N LYS A 87 22.13 6.73 3.04
CA LYS A 87 21.45 5.72 3.87
C LYS A 87 22.05 4.31 3.71
N VAL A 88 22.91 4.10 2.74
CA VAL A 88 23.55 2.81 2.47
C VAL A 88 24.83 2.73 3.29
N ASN A 89 24.70 2.46 4.59
CA ASN A 89 25.80 2.15 5.48
C ASN A 89 26.23 0.67 5.30
N GLU A 90 27.22 0.21 6.06
CA GLU A 90 27.75 -1.17 5.98
C GLU A 90 26.67 -2.22 6.23
N LEU A 91 25.79 -2.01 7.23
CA LEU A 91 24.68 -2.93 7.52
C LEU A 91 23.73 -3.04 6.31
N ILE A 92 23.29 -1.92 5.77
CA ILE A 92 22.36 -1.88 4.65
C ILE A 92 23.01 -2.43 3.37
N ALA A 93 24.27 -2.09 3.13
CA ALA A 93 25.03 -2.63 2.00
C ALA A 93 25.15 -4.15 2.07
N LYS A 94 25.52 -4.70 3.24
CA LYS A 94 25.58 -6.14 3.48
C LYS A 94 24.24 -6.84 3.23
N LEU A 95 23.13 -6.29 3.76
CA LEU A 95 21.79 -6.85 3.59
C LEU A 95 21.31 -6.82 2.14
N ARG A 96 21.71 -5.81 1.38
CA ARG A 96 21.29 -5.61 0.00
C ARG A 96 22.28 -6.15 -1.04
N TYR A 97 23.36 -6.77 -0.61
CA TYR A 97 24.44 -7.25 -1.48
C TYR A 97 25.00 -6.14 -2.36
N SER A 98 25.32 -5.01 -1.76
CA SER A 98 25.75 -3.78 -2.42
C SER A 98 26.97 -3.17 -1.73
N THR A 99 27.43 -2.03 -2.22
CA THR A 99 28.56 -1.28 -1.65
C THR A 99 28.06 -0.08 -0.83
N PRO A 100 28.65 0.19 0.34
CA PRO A 100 28.30 1.36 1.14
C PRO A 100 28.46 2.66 0.36
N GLY A 101 27.57 3.63 0.59
CA GLY A 101 27.60 4.95 -0.01
C GLY A 101 27.01 5.05 -1.42
N ILE A 102 26.70 3.94 -2.09
CA ILE A 102 26.12 3.95 -3.44
C ILE A 102 24.61 4.03 -3.36
N THR A 103 24.01 4.94 -4.16
CA THR A 103 22.55 5.01 -4.31
C THR A 103 22.01 3.77 -5.00
N LEU A 104 20.99 3.16 -4.41
CA LEU A 104 20.35 1.95 -4.93
C LEU A 104 19.02 2.30 -5.59
N ILE A 105 18.81 1.78 -6.80
CA ILE A 105 17.61 2.01 -7.61
C ILE A 105 16.97 0.66 -7.96
N SER A 106 15.65 0.58 -7.80
CA SER A 106 14.82 -0.54 -8.23
C SER A 106 13.90 -0.03 -9.34
N PRO A 107 14.18 -0.36 -10.61
CA PRO A 107 13.44 0.21 -11.76
C PRO A 107 11.95 -0.16 -11.73
N PRO A 108 11.04 0.72 -12.19
CA PRO A 108 9.66 0.45 -12.48
C PRO A 108 9.45 0.31 -14.01
N PRO A 109 8.49 -0.46 -14.46
CA PRO A 109 7.84 -1.57 -13.76
C PRO A 109 8.87 -2.64 -13.39
N HIS A 110 8.47 -3.72 -12.73
CA HIS A 110 9.39 -4.81 -12.37
C HIS A 110 10.17 -5.27 -13.60
N HIS A 111 11.50 -5.16 -13.55
CA HIS A 111 12.37 -5.22 -14.73
C HIS A 111 12.34 -6.58 -15.49
N ASP A 112 12.00 -7.64 -14.80
CA ASP A 112 11.93 -9.00 -15.38
C ASP A 112 10.53 -9.38 -15.90
N ILE A 113 9.55 -8.49 -15.80
CA ILE A 113 8.15 -8.76 -16.12
C ILE A 113 7.73 -7.85 -17.27
N TYR A 114 7.61 -8.44 -18.46
CA TYR A 114 7.17 -7.76 -19.69
C TYR A 114 5.79 -8.21 -20.15
N SER A 115 5.30 -9.32 -19.58
CA SER A 115 3.99 -9.90 -19.91
C SER A 115 3.36 -10.56 -18.67
N ILE A 116 2.08 -10.96 -18.78
CA ILE A 116 1.40 -11.75 -17.74
C ILE A 116 2.03 -13.14 -17.60
N GLU A 117 2.57 -13.69 -18.68
CA GLU A 117 3.25 -14.98 -18.69
C GLU A 117 4.55 -14.94 -17.88
N ASP A 118 5.34 -13.86 -17.99
CA ASP A 118 6.54 -13.64 -17.17
C ASP A 118 6.18 -13.55 -15.69
N LEU A 119 5.08 -12.83 -15.37
CA LEU A 119 4.57 -12.76 -14.01
C LEU A 119 4.11 -14.13 -13.51
N ALA A 120 3.41 -14.90 -14.33
CA ALA A 120 2.96 -16.24 -13.96
C ALA A 120 4.15 -17.17 -13.69
N GLN A 121 5.22 -17.07 -14.49
CA GLN A 121 6.46 -17.81 -14.25
C GLN A 121 7.10 -17.40 -12.90
N LEU A 122 7.21 -16.12 -12.61
CA LEU A 122 7.77 -15.67 -11.34
C LEU A 122 6.92 -16.12 -10.15
N ILE A 123 5.59 -16.07 -10.24
CA ILE A 123 4.68 -16.60 -9.22
C ILE A 123 4.92 -18.10 -9.02
N PHE A 124 5.02 -18.86 -10.11
CA PHE A 124 5.30 -20.29 -10.06
C PHE A 124 6.65 -20.57 -9.37
N ASP A 125 7.72 -19.89 -9.75
CA ASP A 125 9.05 -20.06 -9.20
C ASP A 125 9.07 -19.76 -7.69
N LEU A 126 8.42 -18.69 -7.25
CA LEU A 126 8.29 -18.35 -5.83
C LEU A 126 7.52 -19.42 -5.06
N LYS A 127 6.47 -20.01 -5.64
CA LYS A 127 5.73 -21.13 -5.03
C LYS A 127 6.55 -22.42 -5.00
N GLN A 128 7.48 -22.65 -5.93
CA GLN A 128 8.41 -23.78 -5.85
C GLN A 128 9.41 -23.59 -4.69
N VAL A 129 9.89 -22.37 -4.45
CA VAL A 129 10.82 -22.08 -3.34
C VAL A 129 10.10 -22.16 -2.01
N ASN A 130 8.86 -21.66 -1.90
CA ASN A 130 8.06 -21.69 -0.67
C ASN A 130 6.58 -21.98 -1.00
N SER A 131 6.26 -23.26 -1.06
CA SER A 131 4.90 -23.73 -1.39
C SER A 131 3.83 -23.40 -0.33
N LYS A 132 4.25 -23.05 0.89
CA LYS A 132 3.35 -22.66 2.00
C LYS A 132 2.98 -21.18 1.99
N ALA A 133 3.83 -20.34 1.37
CA ALA A 133 3.59 -18.91 1.32
C ALA A 133 2.49 -18.54 0.32
N LEU A 134 1.66 -17.55 0.69
CA LEU A 134 0.80 -16.87 -0.28
C LEU A 134 1.67 -15.99 -1.19
N VAL A 135 1.31 -15.90 -2.46
CA VAL A 135 1.97 -14.97 -3.38
C VAL A 135 1.07 -13.78 -3.64
N SER A 136 1.55 -12.60 -3.27
CA SER A 136 0.88 -11.31 -3.47
C SER A 136 1.53 -10.56 -4.62
N VAL A 137 0.72 -9.86 -5.42
CA VAL A 137 1.21 -8.93 -6.45
C VAL A 137 0.76 -7.52 -6.10
N LYS A 138 1.73 -6.60 -5.93
CA LYS A 138 1.45 -5.19 -5.66
C LYS A 138 1.42 -4.41 -6.95
N LEU A 139 0.23 -3.90 -7.26
CA LEU A 139 -0.09 -3.01 -8.38
C LEU A 139 -0.30 -1.57 -7.87
N VAL A 140 -0.39 -0.65 -8.80
CA VAL A 140 -0.64 0.77 -8.53
C VAL A 140 -2.03 1.15 -8.99
N SER A 141 -2.67 2.07 -8.26
CA SER A 141 -3.93 2.68 -8.66
C SER A 141 -3.71 3.59 -9.87
N GLU A 142 -3.73 3.01 -11.06
CA GLU A 142 -3.62 3.68 -12.36
C GLU A 142 -4.75 3.25 -13.27
N PRO A 143 -5.10 4.05 -14.30
CA PRO A 143 -6.09 3.67 -15.30
C PRO A 143 -5.74 2.33 -15.96
N GLY A 144 -6.71 1.40 -16.03
CA GLY A 144 -6.50 0.08 -16.61
C GLY A 144 -6.01 -0.99 -15.63
N VAL A 145 -5.82 -0.66 -14.34
CA VAL A 145 -5.37 -1.62 -13.32
C VAL A 145 -6.33 -2.81 -13.17
N GLY A 146 -7.61 -2.63 -13.48
CA GLY A 146 -8.58 -3.72 -13.49
C GLY A 146 -8.26 -4.82 -14.51
N THR A 147 -7.82 -4.46 -15.71
CA THR A 147 -7.35 -5.41 -16.74
C THR A 147 -6.11 -6.16 -16.26
N ILE A 148 -5.17 -5.44 -15.67
CA ILE A 148 -3.95 -6.02 -15.09
C ILE A 148 -4.30 -6.97 -13.94
N ALA A 149 -5.21 -6.57 -13.04
CA ALA A 149 -5.66 -7.40 -11.93
C ALA A 149 -6.31 -8.71 -12.41
N ALA A 150 -7.10 -8.68 -13.48
CA ALA A 150 -7.67 -9.89 -14.09
C ALA A 150 -6.57 -10.82 -14.65
N GLY A 151 -5.54 -10.26 -15.28
CA GLY A 151 -4.36 -11.01 -15.71
C GLY A 151 -3.61 -11.65 -14.55
N VAL A 152 -3.35 -10.87 -13.48
CA VAL A 152 -2.68 -11.33 -12.26
C VAL A 152 -3.45 -12.46 -11.57
N ALA A 153 -4.79 -12.38 -11.52
CA ALA A 153 -5.62 -13.46 -10.99
C ALA A 153 -5.55 -14.74 -11.84
N LYS A 154 -5.46 -14.61 -13.18
CA LYS A 154 -5.22 -15.74 -14.10
C LYS A 154 -3.82 -16.33 -13.95
N ALA A 155 -2.83 -15.52 -13.55
CA ALA A 155 -1.47 -15.95 -13.26
C ALA A 155 -1.32 -16.64 -11.89
N TYR A 156 -2.42 -16.94 -11.20
CA TYR A 156 -2.48 -17.67 -9.92
C TYR A 156 -1.88 -16.93 -8.72
N ALA A 157 -1.93 -15.61 -8.70
CA ALA A 157 -1.67 -14.86 -7.48
C ALA A 157 -2.77 -15.12 -6.44
N ASP A 158 -2.41 -15.18 -5.16
CA ASP A 158 -3.35 -15.38 -4.05
C ASP A 158 -3.94 -14.05 -3.54
N LEU A 159 -3.19 -12.96 -3.70
CA LEU A 159 -3.54 -11.62 -3.22
C LEU A 159 -3.09 -10.56 -4.21
N ILE A 160 -3.93 -9.56 -4.46
CA ILE A 160 -3.57 -8.36 -5.23
C ILE A 160 -3.64 -7.16 -4.30
N THR A 161 -2.56 -6.39 -4.21
CA THR A 161 -2.52 -5.12 -3.48
C THR A 161 -2.65 -3.97 -4.45
N ILE A 162 -3.64 -3.10 -4.26
CA ILE A 162 -3.81 -1.85 -4.99
C ILE A 162 -3.26 -0.70 -4.15
N SER A 163 -2.23 -0.05 -4.64
CA SER A 163 -1.49 1.00 -3.91
C SER A 163 -1.86 2.39 -4.39
N GLY A 164 -2.33 3.23 -3.48
CA GLY A 164 -2.64 4.63 -3.74
C GLY A 164 -1.43 5.56 -3.68
N HIS A 165 -1.66 6.83 -3.96
CA HIS A 165 -0.65 7.90 -4.10
C HIS A 165 0.21 8.17 -2.84
N ASP A 166 -0.20 7.73 -1.66
CA ASP A 166 0.60 7.83 -0.43
C ASP A 166 1.54 6.62 -0.24
N GLY A 167 1.48 5.63 -1.13
CA GLY A 167 2.25 4.38 -1.01
C GLY A 167 3.68 4.50 -1.49
N GLY A 168 4.65 4.34 -0.56
CA GLY A 168 6.07 4.29 -0.90
C GLY A 168 6.75 5.66 -1.03
N THR A 169 6.42 6.63 -0.19
CA THR A 169 6.88 8.01 -0.28
C THR A 169 8.22 8.31 0.41
N GLY A 170 8.82 7.37 1.14
CA GLY A 170 9.93 7.63 2.07
C GLY A 170 11.23 8.17 1.49
N ALA A 171 11.46 8.06 0.17
CA ALA A 171 12.65 8.59 -0.50
C ALA A 171 12.31 9.41 -1.76
N SER A 172 11.05 9.79 -1.92
CA SER A 172 10.57 10.47 -3.13
C SER A 172 10.71 11.99 -3.00
N PRO A 173 11.01 12.70 -4.10
CA PRO A 173 10.94 14.14 -4.12
C PRO A 173 9.50 14.64 -3.92
N LEU A 174 9.35 15.83 -3.37
CA LEU A 174 8.04 16.38 -3.00
C LEU A 174 7.11 16.56 -4.20
N SER A 175 7.65 16.86 -5.36
CA SER A 175 6.91 16.97 -6.62
C SER A 175 6.23 15.66 -7.00
N SER A 176 6.95 14.52 -6.95
CA SER A 176 6.38 13.21 -7.23
C SER A 176 5.26 12.86 -6.25
N ILE A 177 5.50 13.04 -4.95
CA ILE A 177 4.50 12.76 -3.89
C ILE A 177 3.21 13.55 -4.11
N ARG A 178 3.32 14.79 -4.60
CA ARG A 178 2.15 15.66 -4.78
C ARG A 178 1.37 15.40 -6.05
N TYR A 179 2.02 14.91 -7.12
CA TYR A 179 1.43 15.01 -8.45
C TYR A 179 1.41 13.71 -9.26
N ALA A 180 2.21 12.69 -8.90
CA ALA A 180 2.37 11.52 -9.74
C ALA A 180 1.34 10.41 -9.51
N GLY A 181 0.94 10.16 -8.27
CA GLY A 181 0.09 9.02 -7.93
C GLY A 181 -1.42 9.33 -7.96
N SER A 182 -2.22 8.27 -7.99
CA SER A 182 -3.69 8.30 -7.96
C SER A 182 -4.27 7.80 -6.64
N PRO A 183 -5.49 8.23 -6.26
CA PRO A 183 -6.19 7.71 -5.08
C PRO A 183 -6.41 6.20 -5.19
N TRP A 184 -6.26 5.48 -4.07
CA TRP A 184 -6.46 4.03 -4.02
C TRP A 184 -7.91 3.61 -4.32
N GLU A 185 -8.87 4.47 -4.03
CA GLU A 185 -10.30 4.24 -4.23
C GLU A 185 -10.64 3.96 -5.69
N LEU A 186 -9.98 4.65 -6.61
CA LEU A 186 -10.19 4.48 -8.05
C LEU A 186 -9.73 3.09 -8.50
N GLY A 187 -8.46 2.76 -8.24
CA GLY A 187 -7.90 1.50 -8.68
C GLY A 187 -8.50 0.30 -7.97
N LEU A 188 -8.86 0.43 -6.68
CA LEU A 188 -9.51 -0.64 -5.93
C LEU A 188 -10.88 -0.97 -6.51
N SER A 189 -11.72 0.05 -6.74
CA SER A 189 -13.03 -0.13 -7.35
C SER A 189 -12.93 -0.72 -8.75
N GLU A 190 -12.03 -0.22 -9.58
CA GLU A 190 -11.77 -0.75 -10.93
C GLU A 190 -11.35 -2.22 -10.88
N ALA A 191 -10.39 -2.57 -10.02
CA ALA A 191 -9.91 -3.95 -9.89
C ALA A 191 -11.03 -4.88 -9.39
N HIS A 192 -11.79 -4.47 -8.36
CA HIS A 192 -12.90 -5.26 -7.84
C HIS A 192 -13.95 -5.54 -8.91
N GLN A 193 -14.38 -4.53 -9.65
CA GLN A 193 -15.40 -4.66 -10.69
C GLN A 193 -14.90 -5.48 -11.88
N ALA A 194 -13.66 -5.27 -12.34
CA ALA A 194 -13.07 -6.03 -13.43
C ALA A 194 -12.93 -7.53 -13.09
N LEU A 195 -12.52 -7.84 -11.86
CA LEU A 195 -12.45 -9.22 -11.37
C LEU A 195 -13.85 -9.86 -11.27
N ARG A 196 -14.88 -9.13 -10.85
CA ARG A 196 -16.26 -9.61 -10.85
C ARG A 196 -16.75 -9.87 -12.27
N ALA A 197 -16.59 -8.91 -13.18
CA ALA A 197 -17.00 -9.00 -14.57
C ALA A 197 -16.33 -10.19 -15.29
N SER A 198 -15.10 -10.53 -14.92
CA SER A 198 -14.33 -11.65 -15.48
C SER A 198 -14.57 -12.97 -14.72
N ASN A 199 -15.45 -13.02 -13.73
CA ASN A 199 -15.66 -14.17 -12.85
C ASN A 199 -14.37 -14.69 -12.19
N LEU A 200 -13.48 -13.78 -11.79
CA LEU A 200 -12.20 -14.09 -11.15
C LEU A 200 -12.11 -13.62 -9.69
N ARG A 201 -13.09 -12.82 -9.21
CA ARG A 201 -13.03 -12.21 -7.89
C ARG A 201 -12.90 -13.21 -6.74
N HIS A 202 -13.49 -14.39 -6.89
CA HIS A 202 -13.45 -15.48 -5.91
C HIS A 202 -12.10 -16.21 -5.84
N LYS A 203 -11.22 -15.99 -6.83
CA LYS A 203 -9.90 -16.66 -6.92
C LYS A 203 -8.79 -15.90 -6.23
N VAL A 204 -8.98 -14.61 -5.93
CA VAL A 204 -7.94 -13.74 -5.42
C VAL A 204 -8.51 -12.78 -4.38
N ARG A 205 -7.74 -12.51 -3.32
CA ARG A 205 -8.06 -11.48 -2.33
C ARG A 205 -7.58 -10.12 -2.80
N LEU A 206 -8.29 -9.06 -2.41
CA LEU A 206 -7.90 -7.67 -2.67
C LEU A 206 -7.43 -7.00 -1.39
N GLN A 207 -6.33 -6.27 -1.50
CA GLN A 207 -5.79 -5.42 -0.45
C GLN A 207 -5.69 -3.98 -0.97
N ALA A 208 -6.00 -3.00 -0.12
CA ALA A 208 -5.71 -1.60 -0.36
C ALA A 208 -4.57 -1.11 0.52
N ASP A 209 -3.65 -0.32 -0.02
CA ASP A 209 -2.66 0.43 0.75
C ASP A 209 -2.43 1.83 0.13
N GLY A 210 -1.55 2.62 0.78
CA GLY A 210 -1.17 3.93 0.23
C GLY A 210 -2.19 5.03 0.47
N GLY A 211 -2.66 5.16 1.71
CA GLY A 211 -3.55 6.25 2.11
C GLY A 211 -4.42 5.97 3.33
N LEU A 212 -4.54 4.72 3.76
CA LEU A 212 -5.36 4.33 4.90
C LEU A 212 -4.77 4.85 6.22
N LYS A 213 -5.59 5.48 7.06
CA LYS A 213 -5.18 6.09 8.35
C LYS A 213 -6.18 5.86 9.47
N THR A 214 -7.47 5.65 9.18
CA THR A 214 -8.59 5.59 10.13
C THR A 214 -9.42 4.33 9.93
N GLY A 215 -10.29 4.00 10.89
CA GLY A 215 -11.27 2.93 10.72
C GLY A 215 -12.30 3.25 9.63
N LEU A 216 -12.62 4.52 9.43
CA LEU A 216 -13.46 4.95 8.32
C LEU A 216 -12.84 4.62 6.96
N ASP A 217 -11.52 4.79 6.79
CA ASP A 217 -10.84 4.40 5.55
C ASP A 217 -10.92 2.89 5.33
N VAL A 218 -10.78 2.09 6.40
CA VAL A 218 -10.94 0.62 6.36
C VAL A 218 -12.33 0.24 5.88
N VAL A 219 -13.38 0.81 6.47
CA VAL A 219 -14.77 0.53 6.11
C VAL A 219 -15.04 0.93 4.64
N LYS A 220 -14.57 2.11 4.20
CA LYS A 220 -14.72 2.52 2.80
C LYS A 220 -13.98 1.59 1.85
N ALA A 221 -12.76 1.17 2.20
CA ALA A 221 -12.00 0.22 1.39
C ALA A 221 -12.69 -1.14 1.31
N ALA A 222 -13.26 -1.63 2.41
CA ALA A 222 -14.05 -2.87 2.40
C ALA A 222 -15.29 -2.75 1.48
N ILE A 223 -16.05 -1.66 1.60
CA ILE A 223 -17.21 -1.39 0.75
C ILE A 223 -16.80 -1.32 -0.74
N LEU A 224 -15.61 -0.83 -1.07
CA LEU A 224 -15.08 -0.79 -2.44
C LEU A 224 -14.41 -2.12 -2.87
N GLY A 225 -14.36 -3.13 -2.01
CA GLY A 225 -13.97 -4.50 -2.36
C GLY A 225 -12.70 -5.03 -1.71
N ALA A 226 -12.04 -4.30 -0.80
CA ALA A 226 -10.87 -4.81 -0.10
C ALA A 226 -11.23 -5.78 1.03
N GLU A 227 -10.41 -6.82 1.19
CA GLU A 227 -10.47 -7.82 2.29
C GLU A 227 -9.27 -7.70 3.23
N SER A 228 -8.27 -6.90 2.84
CA SER A 228 -7.04 -6.68 3.59
C SER A 228 -6.62 -5.22 3.47
N PHE A 229 -5.96 -4.69 4.50
CA PHE A 229 -5.70 -3.26 4.64
C PHE A 229 -4.24 -3.04 5.04
N GLY A 230 -3.52 -2.22 4.25
CA GLY A 230 -2.12 -1.91 4.49
C GLY A 230 -1.92 -0.47 4.96
N PHE A 231 -1.15 -0.31 6.03
CA PHE A 231 -0.87 0.98 6.66
C PHE A 231 0.62 1.30 6.62
N GLY A 232 0.96 2.55 6.39
CA GLY A 232 2.34 3.03 6.43
C GLY A 232 2.50 4.21 7.39
N THR A 233 1.91 5.34 7.05
CA THR A 233 2.10 6.62 7.77
C THR A 233 1.56 6.58 9.20
N GLY A 234 0.37 6.02 9.43
CA GLY A 234 -0.26 5.95 10.75
C GLY A 234 0.63 5.25 11.80
N PRO A 235 1.07 4.00 11.56
CA PRO A 235 2.00 3.32 12.46
C PRO A 235 3.33 4.06 12.67
N MET A 236 3.86 4.73 11.64
CA MET A 236 5.07 5.56 11.80
C MET A 236 4.83 6.75 12.72
N ILE A 237 3.67 7.41 12.62
CA ILE A 237 3.29 8.51 13.53
C ILE A 237 3.17 7.99 14.96
N ALA A 238 2.57 6.82 15.18
CA ALA A 238 2.50 6.18 16.49
C ALA A 238 3.89 5.92 17.09
N MET A 239 4.91 5.68 16.26
CA MET A 239 6.31 5.54 16.69
C MET A 239 7.06 6.88 16.82
N GLY A 240 6.40 8.03 16.68
CA GLY A 240 7.00 9.36 16.86
C GLY A 240 7.36 10.09 15.56
N CYS A 241 6.98 9.61 14.37
CA CYS A 241 7.19 10.36 13.13
C CYS A 241 6.45 11.70 13.16
N LYS A 242 7.15 12.79 12.89
CA LYS A 242 6.62 14.17 12.84
C LYS A 242 6.12 14.59 11.44
N TYR A 243 6.09 13.66 10.48
CA TYR A 243 5.63 13.93 9.11
C TYR A 243 6.38 15.05 8.38
N LEU A 244 7.68 15.21 8.68
CA LEU A 244 8.51 16.28 8.12
C LEU A 244 8.82 16.10 6.63
N ARG A 245 8.61 14.90 6.07
CA ARG A 245 8.88 14.56 4.66
C ARG A 245 10.35 14.76 4.21
N ILE A 246 11.29 14.69 5.15
CA ILE A 246 12.74 14.74 4.91
C ILE A 246 13.40 13.36 4.96
N CYS A 247 12.60 12.28 4.82
CA CYS A 247 13.05 10.90 4.95
C CYS A 247 14.22 10.54 4.02
N HIS A 248 14.30 11.18 2.85
CA HIS A 248 15.36 10.95 1.85
C HIS A 248 16.72 11.54 2.25
N LEU A 249 16.77 12.49 3.20
CA LEU A 249 18.00 13.19 3.57
C LEU A 249 18.87 12.46 4.60
N ASN A 250 18.46 11.29 5.08
CA ASN A 250 19.12 10.56 6.17
C ASN A 250 19.32 11.41 7.45
N ASN A 251 18.46 12.39 7.66
CA ASN A 251 18.52 13.33 8.79
C ASN A 251 17.15 13.48 9.47
N CYS A 252 16.45 12.36 9.65
CA CYS A 252 15.14 12.33 10.32
C CYS A 252 15.33 12.64 11.80
N ALA A 253 14.83 13.80 12.25
CA ALA A 253 14.99 14.28 13.62
C ALA A 253 14.39 13.38 14.71
N THR A 254 13.52 12.43 14.33
CA THR A 254 12.89 11.49 15.28
C THR A 254 13.48 10.08 15.25
N GLY A 255 14.56 9.86 14.51
CA GLY A 255 15.19 8.54 14.43
C GLY A 255 14.42 7.47 13.63
N VAL A 256 13.18 7.75 13.18
CA VAL A 256 12.32 6.76 12.50
C VAL A 256 12.84 6.38 11.11
N ALA A 257 13.32 7.36 10.33
CA ALA A 257 13.68 7.16 8.93
C ALA A 257 15.10 7.64 8.62
N THR A 258 16.06 7.25 9.44
CA THR A 258 17.49 7.55 9.28
C THR A 258 18.32 6.32 9.59
N GLN A 259 19.56 6.28 9.10
CA GLN A 259 20.56 5.25 9.44
C GLN A 259 21.64 5.81 10.37
N ARG A 260 21.53 7.06 10.80
CA ARG A 260 22.42 7.74 11.72
C ARG A 260 22.17 7.28 13.15
N ARG A 261 23.12 6.50 13.71
CA ARG A 261 22.99 5.95 15.07
C ARG A 261 22.92 7.03 16.14
N ASP A 262 23.68 8.13 15.97
CA ASP A 262 23.64 9.29 16.86
C ASP A 262 22.24 9.91 16.98
N ILE A 263 21.46 9.93 15.89
CA ILE A 263 20.08 10.42 15.95
C ILE A 263 19.14 9.36 16.55
N ILE A 264 19.29 8.09 16.14
CA ILE A 264 18.40 7.01 16.60
C ILE A 264 18.51 6.87 18.12
N ASP A 265 19.74 6.76 18.64
CA ASP A 265 19.98 6.52 20.07
C ASP A 265 19.45 7.65 20.98
N HIS A 266 19.40 8.88 20.49
CA HIS A 266 18.95 10.03 21.29
C HIS A 266 17.50 10.44 21.06
N HIS A 267 16.89 10.09 19.93
CA HIS A 267 15.60 10.66 19.52
C HIS A 267 14.53 9.63 19.14
N TYR A 268 14.89 8.35 18.92
CA TYR A 268 13.89 7.36 18.65
C TYR A 268 13.15 6.95 19.92
N ILE A 269 11.83 7.13 19.90
CA ILE A 269 10.94 6.86 21.04
C ILE A 269 9.86 5.83 20.70
N GLY A 270 10.03 5.10 19.59
CA GLY A 270 9.02 4.14 19.15
C GLY A 270 8.94 2.92 20.07
N GLU A 271 7.71 2.58 20.44
CA GLU A 271 7.37 1.42 21.25
C GLU A 271 6.30 0.61 20.54
N LYS A 272 6.35 -0.71 20.62
CA LYS A 272 5.37 -1.60 19.98
C LYS A 272 3.96 -1.38 20.53
N GLU A 273 3.83 -1.05 21.80
CA GLU A 273 2.56 -0.78 22.49
C GLU A 273 1.81 0.39 21.84
N ARG A 274 2.51 1.42 21.40
CA ARG A 274 1.90 2.56 20.70
C ARG A 274 1.32 2.15 19.35
N VAL A 275 2.01 1.27 18.63
CA VAL A 275 1.54 0.71 17.36
C VAL A 275 0.33 -0.19 17.59
N ILE A 276 0.38 -1.05 18.61
CA ILE A 276 -0.74 -1.91 19.03
C ILE A 276 -1.96 -1.06 19.38
N ASN A 277 -1.79 -0.02 20.19
CA ASN A 277 -2.88 0.88 20.56
C ASN A 277 -3.48 1.59 19.35
N TYR A 278 -2.65 2.05 18.40
CA TYR A 278 -3.13 2.65 17.16
C TYR A 278 -4.06 1.70 16.39
N PHE A 279 -3.66 0.44 16.19
CA PHE A 279 -4.51 -0.53 15.49
C PHE A 279 -5.73 -0.96 16.31
N SER A 280 -5.64 -0.98 17.64
CA SER A 280 -6.80 -1.21 18.50
C SER A 280 -7.85 -0.10 18.36
N PHE A 281 -7.41 1.17 18.27
CA PHE A 281 -8.33 2.28 18.00
C PHE A 281 -8.97 2.20 16.63
N ILE A 282 -8.21 1.80 15.60
CA ILE A 282 -8.77 1.52 14.26
C ILE A 282 -9.85 0.44 14.33
N ALA A 283 -9.57 -0.67 15.02
CA ALA A 283 -10.53 -1.76 15.16
C ALA A 283 -11.81 -1.32 15.89
N ASN A 284 -11.68 -0.54 16.97
CA ASN A 284 -12.82 0.00 17.70
C ASN A 284 -13.65 0.96 16.82
N GLU A 285 -13.01 1.85 16.07
CA GLU A 285 -13.70 2.75 15.14
C GLU A 285 -14.46 1.95 14.06
N VAL A 286 -13.85 0.89 13.51
CA VAL A 286 -14.52 -0.01 12.56
C VAL A 286 -15.76 -0.64 13.19
N GLN A 287 -15.65 -1.20 14.42
CA GLN A 287 -16.79 -1.78 15.14
C GLN A 287 -17.92 -0.78 15.36
N GLU A 288 -17.60 0.44 15.76
CA GLU A 288 -18.60 1.51 15.93
C GLU A 288 -19.31 1.86 14.61
N ILE A 289 -18.58 1.91 13.51
CA ILE A 289 -19.17 2.20 12.19
C ILE A 289 -20.05 1.05 11.74
N LEU A 290 -19.61 -0.22 11.89
CA LEU A 290 -20.41 -1.39 11.55
C LEU A 290 -21.71 -1.45 12.37
N ALA A 291 -21.63 -1.14 13.66
CA ALA A 291 -22.82 -1.06 14.54
C ALA A 291 -23.81 0.02 14.05
N LYS A 292 -23.32 1.20 13.66
CA LYS A 292 -24.16 2.29 13.10
C LYS A 292 -24.77 1.89 11.75
N LEU A 293 -24.07 1.11 10.93
CA LEU A 293 -24.61 0.55 9.68
C LEU A 293 -25.61 -0.60 9.93
N GLY A 294 -25.64 -1.16 11.12
CA GLY A 294 -26.47 -2.31 11.48
C GLY A 294 -26.04 -3.59 10.78
N VAL A 295 -24.72 -3.80 10.61
CA VAL A 295 -24.13 -4.99 10.00
C VAL A 295 -23.27 -5.74 11.02
N PRO A 296 -23.19 -7.10 10.95
CA PRO A 296 -22.56 -7.90 11.98
C PRO A 296 -21.02 -7.88 11.92
N ASP A 297 -20.44 -7.74 10.74
CA ASP A 297 -19.01 -7.86 10.50
C ASP A 297 -18.55 -7.11 9.25
N LEU A 298 -17.24 -7.01 9.08
CA LEU A 298 -16.63 -6.33 7.96
C LEU A 298 -16.81 -7.10 6.64
N GLU A 299 -16.86 -8.42 6.69
CA GLU A 299 -16.97 -9.29 5.53
C GLU A 299 -18.31 -9.06 4.80
N SER A 300 -19.38 -8.83 5.55
CA SER A 300 -20.73 -8.60 5.01
C SER A 300 -20.87 -7.33 4.17
N ILE A 301 -19.94 -6.38 4.28
CA ILE A 301 -19.98 -5.13 3.53
C ILE A 301 -18.99 -5.10 2.34
N ILE A 302 -18.20 -6.15 2.13
CA ILE A 302 -17.21 -6.17 1.04
C ILE A 302 -17.91 -6.04 -0.32
N GLY A 303 -17.54 -5.00 -1.05
CA GLY A 303 -18.11 -4.70 -2.37
C GLY A 303 -19.55 -4.19 -2.36
N GLN A 304 -20.11 -3.83 -1.20
CA GLN A 304 -21.51 -3.40 -1.02
C GLN A 304 -21.62 -1.87 -1.08
N THR A 305 -21.45 -1.30 -2.27
CA THR A 305 -21.37 0.17 -2.49
C THR A 305 -22.64 0.93 -2.11
N GLN A 306 -23.79 0.25 -1.92
CA GLN A 306 -25.02 0.88 -1.41
C GLN A 306 -24.87 1.51 -0.01
N TYR A 307 -23.85 1.15 0.76
CA TYR A 307 -23.54 1.78 2.05
C TYR A 307 -22.80 3.12 1.92
N LEU A 308 -22.40 3.52 0.71
CA LEU A 308 -21.77 4.81 0.45
C LEU A 308 -22.80 5.79 -0.17
N LYS A 309 -22.63 7.07 0.15
CA LYS A 309 -23.36 8.18 -0.46
C LYS A 309 -22.37 9.13 -1.11
N ASP A 310 -22.63 9.49 -2.36
CA ASP A 310 -21.91 10.57 -3.03
C ASP A 310 -22.34 11.93 -2.44
N ILE A 311 -21.36 12.71 -2.00
CA ILE A 311 -21.55 14.07 -1.47
C ILE A 311 -20.79 15.12 -2.28
N THR A 312 -20.38 14.81 -3.49
CA THR A 312 -19.64 15.75 -4.36
C THR A 312 -20.45 17.01 -4.65
N GLN A 313 -21.80 16.90 -4.71
CA GLN A 313 -22.71 18.00 -4.98
C GLN A 313 -22.89 18.96 -3.79
N ASP A 314 -22.50 18.55 -2.58
CA ASP A 314 -22.61 19.37 -1.37
C ASP A 314 -21.56 20.50 -1.33
N ASN A 315 -20.56 20.46 -2.25
CA ASN A 315 -19.51 21.46 -2.34
C ASN A 315 -19.27 21.90 -3.79
N PRO A 316 -19.37 23.22 -4.11
CA PRO A 316 -19.18 23.71 -5.47
C PRO A 316 -17.85 23.35 -6.12
N SER A 317 -16.78 23.18 -5.34
CA SER A 317 -15.46 22.81 -5.86
C SER A 317 -15.37 21.36 -6.33
N THR A 318 -16.29 20.50 -5.92
CA THR A 318 -16.35 19.07 -6.25
C THR A 318 -17.57 18.68 -7.06
N ALA A 319 -18.49 19.62 -7.32
CA ALA A 319 -19.76 19.35 -7.99
C ALA A 319 -19.63 18.75 -9.41
N ASN A 320 -18.48 18.97 -10.06
CA ASN A 320 -18.20 18.40 -11.39
C ASN A 320 -17.58 16.98 -11.34
N ILE A 321 -17.36 16.42 -10.14
CA ILE A 321 -16.83 15.07 -9.99
C ILE A 321 -17.99 14.08 -9.99
N ASN A 322 -17.95 13.10 -10.87
CA ASN A 322 -18.93 12.01 -10.92
C ASN A 322 -18.34 10.74 -10.29
N LEU A 323 -18.82 10.35 -9.12
CA LEU A 323 -18.40 9.14 -8.41
C LEU A 323 -19.29 7.93 -8.69
N SER A 324 -20.36 8.06 -9.49
CA SER A 324 -21.30 6.97 -9.73
C SER A 324 -20.66 5.67 -10.25
N PRO A 325 -19.61 5.68 -11.10
CA PRO A 325 -18.96 4.45 -11.53
C PRO A 325 -18.14 3.75 -10.44
N ILE A 326 -17.60 4.50 -9.47
CA ILE A 326 -16.91 3.89 -8.29
C ILE A 326 -17.95 3.18 -7.40
N LEU A 327 -19.16 3.74 -7.32
CA LEU A 327 -20.27 3.24 -6.48
C LEU A 327 -21.11 2.16 -7.16
N TYR A 328 -20.79 1.79 -8.37
CA TYR A 328 -21.56 0.85 -9.13
C TYR A 328 -21.40 -0.59 -8.62
N SER A 329 -22.48 -1.32 -8.32
CA SER A 329 -22.42 -2.64 -7.67
C SER A 329 -22.89 -3.84 -8.51
N ASP A 330 -23.78 -3.68 -9.53
CA ASP A 330 -24.56 -4.82 -10.03
C ASP A 330 -24.60 -5.09 -11.54
N LYS A 331 -23.93 -4.32 -12.39
CA LYS A 331 -23.92 -4.61 -13.82
C LYS A 331 -22.52 -4.99 -14.29
N ILE A 332 -22.46 -5.97 -15.19
CA ILE A 332 -21.22 -6.33 -15.89
C ILE A 332 -20.82 -5.14 -16.78
N LEU A 333 -19.84 -4.36 -16.34
CA LEU A 333 -19.21 -3.35 -17.18
C LEU A 333 -18.17 -4.03 -18.09
N SER A 334 -18.17 -3.71 -19.38
CA SER A 334 -17.07 -4.09 -20.23
C SER A 334 -15.80 -3.39 -19.74
N MET A 335 -14.67 -4.10 -19.69
CA MET A 335 -13.38 -3.55 -19.22
C MET A 335 -12.97 -2.27 -19.98
N ALA A 336 -13.31 -2.19 -21.28
CA ALA A 336 -13.05 -1.03 -22.12
C ALA A 336 -13.79 0.25 -21.65
N LYS A 337 -15.04 0.12 -21.18
CA LYS A 337 -15.81 1.27 -20.66
C LYS A 337 -15.27 1.75 -19.32
N PHE A 338 -14.73 0.84 -18.49
CA PHE A 338 -14.19 1.21 -17.19
C PHE A 338 -12.87 1.96 -17.30
N SER A 339 -12.01 1.53 -18.21
CA SER A 339 -10.73 2.20 -18.49
C SER A 339 -10.92 3.62 -19.03
N LEU A 340 -11.87 3.82 -19.97
CA LEU A 340 -12.23 5.15 -20.48
C LEU A 340 -12.74 6.08 -19.37
N PHE A 341 -13.57 5.54 -18.47
CA PHE A 341 -14.08 6.30 -17.34
C PHE A 341 -12.99 6.73 -16.36
N HIS A 342 -12.03 5.86 -16.07
CA HIS A 342 -10.89 6.20 -15.20
C HIS A 342 -10.09 7.38 -15.79
N ILE A 343 -9.93 7.43 -17.11
CA ILE A 343 -9.28 8.54 -17.83
C ILE A 343 -10.08 9.83 -17.67
N GLU A 344 -11.39 9.81 -17.82
CA GLU A 344 -12.24 10.99 -17.65
C GLU A 344 -12.25 11.53 -16.21
N LEU A 345 -12.32 10.64 -15.21
CA LEU A 345 -12.26 11.03 -13.82
C LEU A 345 -10.88 11.59 -13.45
N MET A 346 -9.80 10.96 -13.96
CA MET A 346 -8.43 11.44 -13.73
C MET A 346 -8.21 12.81 -14.38
N SER A 347 -8.75 13.06 -15.57
CA SER A 347 -8.63 14.37 -16.21
C SER A 347 -9.37 15.46 -15.41
N SER A 348 -10.51 15.13 -14.84
CA SER A 348 -11.28 16.04 -13.95
C SER A 348 -10.53 16.32 -12.64
N LEU A 349 -9.97 15.29 -12.02
CA LEU A 349 -9.16 15.41 -10.80
C LEU A 349 -7.84 16.16 -11.07
N PHE A 350 -7.21 15.95 -12.22
CA PHE A 350 -5.99 16.65 -12.63
C PHE A 350 -6.27 18.14 -12.91
N SER A 351 -7.41 18.45 -13.56
CA SER A 351 -7.87 19.84 -13.76
C SER A 351 -8.13 20.55 -12.43
N LEU A 352 -8.66 19.84 -11.43
CA LEU A 352 -8.84 20.38 -10.08
C LEU A 352 -7.48 20.59 -9.38
N LYS A 353 -6.52 19.67 -9.54
CA LYS A 353 -5.15 19.84 -9.02
C LYS A 353 -4.45 21.09 -9.57
N SER A 354 -4.66 21.41 -10.84
CA SER A 354 -4.04 22.57 -11.46
C SER A 354 -4.64 23.91 -11.03
N LYS A 355 -5.88 23.91 -10.53
CA LYS A 355 -6.63 25.12 -10.14
C LYS A 355 -6.68 25.37 -8.63
N ALA A 356 -6.39 24.37 -7.80
CA ALA A 356 -6.43 24.49 -6.35
C ALA A 356 -5.06 24.81 -5.76
N SER A 357 -5.05 25.58 -4.66
CA SER A 357 -3.80 25.83 -3.95
C SER A 357 -3.21 24.52 -3.39
N PRO A 358 -1.89 24.38 -3.32
CA PRO A 358 -1.23 23.15 -2.86
C PRO A 358 -1.65 22.67 -1.46
N SER A 359 -2.19 23.56 -0.62
CA SER A 359 -2.67 23.26 0.72
C SER A 359 -3.99 22.47 0.75
N LEU A 360 -4.83 22.63 -0.26
CA LEU A 360 -6.14 21.96 -0.33
C LEU A 360 -6.02 20.46 -0.68
N TRP A 361 -5.01 20.07 -1.45
CA TRP A 361 -4.86 18.69 -1.91
C TRP A 361 -4.26 17.73 -0.88
N ASN A 362 -3.57 18.25 0.13
CA ASN A 362 -3.07 17.41 1.22
C ASN A 362 -4.18 16.87 2.15
N GLN A 363 -5.41 17.38 2.02
CA GLN A 363 -6.52 17.05 2.92
C GLN A 363 -7.70 16.36 2.22
N THR A 364 -7.83 16.46 0.90
CA THR A 364 -8.98 15.92 0.18
C THR A 364 -8.58 14.65 -0.58
N THR A 365 -8.91 13.50 -0.03
CA THR A 365 -8.89 12.21 -0.73
C THR A 365 -10.28 11.91 -1.27
N VAL A 366 -10.42 11.00 -2.23
CA VAL A 366 -11.74 10.53 -2.69
C VAL A 366 -12.56 10.00 -1.52
N SER A 367 -11.91 9.41 -0.51
CA SER A 367 -12.55 9.00 0.74
C SER A 367 -13.29 10.12 1.46
N SER A 368 -12.81 11.36 1.42
CA SER A 368 -13.50 12.49 2.06
C SER A 368 -14.76 12.93 1.32
N LEU A 369 -14.96 12.49 0.08
CA LEU A 369 -16.14 12.77 -0.73
C LEU A 369 -17.24 11.71 -0.61
N LEU A 370 -16.97 10.63 0.13
CA LEU A 370 -17.91 9.55 0.36
C LEU A 370 -18.27 9.48 1.86
N LEU A 371 -19.57 9.54 2.16
CA LEU A 371 -20.12 9.29 3.49
C LEU A 371 -20.75 7.90 3.53
N TYR A 372 -20.65 7.21 4.68
CA TYR A 372 -21.42 6.00 4.90
C TYR A 372 -22.89 6.36 5.23
N LYS A 373 -23.81 5.52 4.79
CA LYS A 373 -25.24 5.65 5.14
C LYS A 373 -25.50 4.91 6.45
N SER A 374 -25.92 5.63 7.50
CA SER A 374 -26.50 4.99 8.68
C SER A 374 -27.93 4.53 8.34
N LYS A 375 -28.36 3.40 8.88
CA LYS A 375 -29.79 3.08 8.94
C LYS A 375 -30.42 4.09 9.91
N MET A 376 -31.31 4.96 9.41
CA MET A 376 -32.26 5.68 10.26
C MET A 376 -33.28 4.73 10.82
#